data_7da2ce5a00b312322cf2bf7ad69b5904
#
_entry.id   7da2ce5a00b312322cf2bf7ad69b5904
#
_cell.length_a   1.000
_cell.length_b   1.000
_cell.length_c   1.000
_cell.angle_alpha   90.00
_cell.angle_beta   90.00
_cell.angle_gamma   90.00
#
_symmetry.space_group_name_H-M   'P 1'
#
loop_
_entity.id
_entity.type
_entity.pdbx_description
1 polymer ?
#
loop_
_entity_poly.entity_id
_entity_poly.type
_entity_poly.pdbx_seq_one_letter_code
_entity_poly.pdbx_strand_id
1 'polypeptide(L)'
;MRYTLENEYLCAEISELGATLCRLIDKKSGVDLVLGFDTDEGYLQNAGCNIGATIGRNANRIGNARFTLNGKEYRLTVNDNMNQLHGGGVNGFAFKMWKLEDKGDDHVTLSYFAKDGEEGFPGNLTIKVRYELKENSLLFCFEGESDENTLFNITNHSYFTLGEKTINDDELYVPSDKYSPTDAYALTLDEVKDVKGTPYDFTSYTKLGENLAKLPSGIDNNYVWETMGDKLMAVLRNDKLSLSVYSDLPDMHVYTAYHLGGQKGKYDKTYVSAGAVCLECQYYPNGINYGEKYLLPILRKGEKMSHYIRYEVKDL
;
A
#
# COMPACT_ATOMS: atom_id res chain seq x y z
N MET A 1 20.14 -0.44 -6.19
CA MET A 1 20.95 -0.03 -5.00
C MET A 1 19.98 0.14 -3.83
N ARG A 2 20.47 0.01 -2.57
CA ARG A 2 19.66 0.22 -1.35
C ARG A 2 20.22 1.36 -0.53
N TYR A 3 19.35 2.09 0.13
CA TYR A 3 19.66 3.28 0.94
C TYR A 3 19.18 3.06 2.35
N THR A 4 20.07 3.21 3.32
CA THR A 4 19.73 3.20 4.74
C THR A 4 19.49 4.64 5.20
N LEU A 5 18.36 4.84 5.87
CA LEU A 5 18.01 6.05 6.61
C LEU A 5 18.02 5.70 8.09
N GLU A 6 18.56 6.57 8.92
CA GLU A 6 18.67 6.28 10.35
C GLU A 6 18.55 7.56 11.18
N ASN A 7 17.81 7.48 12.29
CA ASN A 7 17.76 8.48 13.33
C ASN A 7 17.84 7.83 14.72
N GLU A 8 17.53 8.57 15.77
CA GLU A 8 17.54 8.06 17.15
C GLU A 8 16.56 6.90 17.37
N TYR A 9 15.41 6.90 16.68
CA TYR A 9 14.28 5.99 16.90
C TYR A 9 14.23 4.84 15.91
N LEU A 10 14.42 5.12 14.64
CA LEU A 10 14.14 4.20 13.54
C LEU A 10 15.35 4.02 12.62
N CYS A 11 15.42 2.84 12.02
CA CYS A 11 16.27 2.57 10.86
C CYS A 11 15.39 2.02 9.72
N ALA A 12 15.47 2.62 8.53
CA ALA A 12 14.74 2.17 7.34
C ALA A 12 15.70 1.86 6.19
N GLU A 13 15.39 0.84 5.40
CA GLU A 13 16.14 0.51 4.17
C GLU A 13 15.21 0.57 2.97
N ILE A 14 15.59 1.35 1.96
CA ILE A 14 14.80 1.58 0.74
C ILE A 14 15.61 1.13 -0.48
N SER A 15 15.00 0.33 -1.37
CA SER A 15 15.60 -0.11 -2.64
C SER A 15 15.19 0.77 -3.80
N GLU A 16 16.08 0.96 -4.78
CA GLU A 16 15.74 1.52 -6.10
C GLU A 16 14.76 0.63 -6.88
N LEU A 17 14.76 -0.67 -6.64
CA LEU A 17 13.76 -1.56 -7.23
C LEU A 17 12.39 -1.29 -6.59
N GLY A 18 11.45 -0.78 -7.38
CA GLY A 18 10.10 -0.47 -6.94
C GLY A 18 10.00 0.67 -5.92
N ALA A 19 11.06 1.42 -5.66
CA ALA A 19 11.18 2.32 -4.51
C ALA A 19 10.68 1.62 -3.22
N THR A 20 11.14 0.39 -3.01
CA THR A 20 10.61 -0.56 -2.02
C THR A 20 11.12 -0.25 -0.62
N LEU A 21 10.22 -0.19 0.36
CA LEU A 21 10.57 -0.22 1.79
C LEU A 21 10.96 -1.66 2.17
N CYS A 22 12.27 -1.89 2.30
CA CYS A 22 12.82 -3.21 2.58
C CYS A 22 12.89 -3.53 4.07
N ARG A 23 13.12 -2.53 4.92
CA ARG A 23 13.20 -2.63 6.39
C ARG A 23 12.64 -1.38 7.05
N LEU A 24 12.02 -1.57 8.19
CA LEU A 24 11.64 -0.51 9.12
C LEU A 24 11.85 -1.05 10.53
N ILE A 25 12.98 -0.73 11.13
CA ILE A 25 13.39 -1.27 12.41
C ILE A 25 13.16 -0.23 13.50
N ASP A 26 12.37 -0.60 14.52
CA ASP A 26 12.35 0.12 15.78
C ASP A 26 13.64 -0.16 16.55
N LYS A 27 14.45 0.85 16.79
CA LYS A 27 15.80 0.69 17.37
C LYS A 27 15.78 0.26 18.84
N LYS A 28 14.71 0.59 19.55
CA LYS A 28 14.59 0.25 20.97
C LYS A 28 14.26 -1.21 21.18
N SER A 29 13.28 -1.74 20.47
CA SER A 29 12.88 -3.15 20.54
C SER A 29 13.74 -4.07 19.67
N GLY A 30 14.38 -3.53 18.62
CA GLY A 30 15.08 -4.29 17.58
C GLY A 30 14.15 -4.99 16.61
N VAL A 31 12.84 -4.73 16.65
CA VAL A 31 11.84 -5.36 15.76
C VAL A 31 11.87 -4.70 14.39
N ASP A 32 12.01 -5.50 13.33
CA ASP A 32 11.77 -5.09 11.95
C ASP A 32 10.26 -5.22 11.66
N LEU A 33 9.61 -4.09 11.51
CA LEU A 33 8.16 -3.94 11.41
C LEU A 33 7.58 -4.31 10.05
N VAL A 34 8.40 -4.63 9.05
CA VAL A 34 7.94 -5.01 7.71
C VAL A 34 8.54 -6.33 7.26
N LEU A 35 7.76 -7.13 6.56
CA LEU A 35 8.30 -8.28 5.82
C LEU A 35 9.06 -7.79 4.59
N GLY A 36 9.95 -8.64 4.05
CA GLY A 36 10.74 -8.33 2.85
C GLY A 36 11.73 -9.43 2.54
N PHE A 37 12.68 -9.13 1.66
CA PHE A 37 13.75 -10.04 1.26
C PHE A 37 15.12 -9.38 1.43
N ASP A 38 16.15 -10.17 1.71
CA ASP A 38 17.51 -9.65 1.94
C ASP A 38 18.16 -9.09 0.67
N THR A 39 17.69 -9.50 -0.51
CA THR A 39 18.21 -9.04 -1.81
C THR A 39 17.09 -8.59 -2.75
N ASP A 40 17.42 -7.74 -3.74
CA ASP A 40 16.47 -7.32 -4.77
C ASP A 40 16.00 -8.52 -5.63
N GLU A 41 16.85 -9.53 -5.82
CA GLU A 41 16.49 -10.79 -6.48
C GLU A 41 15.34 -11.51 -5.75
N GLY A 42 15.33 -11.49 -4.41
CA GLY A 42 14.25 -12.07 -3.62
C GLY A 42 12.89 -11.42 -3.93
N TYR A 43 12.86 -10.09 -4.13
CA TYR A 43 11.64 -9.39 -4.54
C TYR A 43 11.20 -9.78 -5.96
N LEU A 44 12.13 -9.91 -6.90
CA LEU A 44 11.82 -10.31 -8.28
C LEU A 44 11.31 -11.75 -8.37
N GLN A 45 11.89 -12.67 -7.59
CA GLN A 45 11.45 -14.07 -7.53
C GLN A 45 10.08 -14.24 -6.88
N ASN A 46 9.63 -13.27 -6.06
CA ASN A 46 8.35 -13.27 -5.38
C ASN A 46 7.47 -12.09 -5.84
N ALA A 47 7.56 -11.73 -7.11
CA ALA A 47 6.91 -10.57 -7.71
C ALA A 47 5.40 -10.50 -7.46
N GLY A 48 4.70 -11.63 -7.36
CA GLY A 48 3.26 -11.67 -7.09
C GLY A 48 2.84 -11.12 -5.71
N CYS A 49 3.78 -10.91 -4.78
CA CYS A 49 3.49 -10.41 -3.44
C CYS A 49 3.57 -8.88 -3.32
N ASN A 50 4.26 -8.17 -4.21
CA ASN A 50 4.48 -6.72 -4.19
C ASN A 50 5.01 -6.18 -2.84
N ILE A 51 5.70 -7.00 -2.03
CA ILE A 51 6.08 -6.66 -0.64
C ILE A 51 6.87 -5.36 -0.58
N GLY A 52 6.38 -4.39 0.20
CA GLY A 52 7.02 -3.12 0.48
C GLY A 52 7.12 -2.14 -0.70
N ALA A 53 6.67 -2.53 -1.88
CA ALA A 53 6.85 -1.75 -3.11
C ALA A 53 5.93 -0.53 -3.18
N THR A 54 6.36 0.49 -3.92
CA THR A 54 5.50 1.57 -4.40
C THR A 54 4.60 1.04 -5.50
N ILE A 55 3.30 1.15 -5.31
CA ILE A 55 2.27 0.69 -6.22
C ILE A 55 1.74 1.86 -7.05
N GLY A 56 1.60 1.65 -8.35
CA GLY A 56 1.06 2.63 -9.31
C GLY A 56 1.18 2.12 -10.77
N ARG A 57 0.54 2.86 -11.71
CA ARG A 57 -0.15 4.16 -11.58
C ARG A 57 -1.45 4.12 -10.79
N ASN A 58 -2.05 2.93 -10.65
CA ASN A 58 -3.29 2.76 -9.89
C ASN A 58 -3.17 1.60 -8.92
N ALA A 59 -3.31 1.91 -7.64
CA ALA A 59 -3.39 0.92 -6.57
C ALA A 59 -4.67 0.10 -6.68
N ASN A 60 -4.61 -1.17 -6.27
CA ASN A 60 -5.70 -2.12 -6.33
C ASN A 60 -6.22 -2.37 -7.77
N ARG A 61 -7.43 -2.94 -7.91
CA ARG A 61 -7.96 -3.44 -9.18
C ARG A 61 -8.70 -2.39 -9.97
N ILE A 62 -8.57 -2.47 -11.31
CA ILE A 62 -9.45 -1.84 -12.30
C ILE A 62 -10.17 -2.95 -13.05
N GLY A 63 -11.49 -2.98 -12.92
CA GLY A 63 -12.36 -4.01 -13.49
C GLY A 63 -12.28 -4.11 -15.01
N ASN A 64 -12.23 -5.35 -15.53
CA ASN A 64 -12.06 -5.66 -16.95
C ASN A 64 -10.85 -4.97 -17.60
N ALA A 65 -9.86 -4.60 -16.82
CA ALA A 65 -8.65 -3.90 -17.25
C ALA A 65 -8.94 -2.73 -18.20
N ARG A 66 -9.94 -1.91 -17.89
CA ARG A 66 -10.31 -0.73 -18.70
C ARG A 66 -11.00 0.34 -17.86
N PHE A 67 -10.88 1.56 -18.31
CA PHE A 67 -11.62 2.71 -17.78
C PHE A 67 -11.88 3.74 -18.87
N THR A 68 -12.83 4.64 -18.61
CA THR A 68 -13.10 5.79 -19.48
C THR A 68 -12.66 7.07 -18.78
N LEU A 69 -11.87 7.89 -19.46
CA LEU A 69 -11.46 9.21 -18.99
C LEU A 69 -11.65 10.24 -20.12
N ASN A 70 -12.35 11.32 -19.83
CA ASN A 70 -12.69 12.38 -20.83
C ASN A 70 -13.36 11.83 -22.12
N GLY A 71 -14.24 10.82 -21.96
CA GLY A 71 -14.96 10.21 -23.07
C GLY A 71 -14.15 9.23 -23.92
N LYS A 72 -12.89 8.97 -23.59
CA LYS A 72 -12.04 7.98 -24.28
C LYS A 72 -11.85 6.75 -23.41
N GLU A 73 -12.09 5.55 -23.98
CA GLU A 73 -11.77 4.28 -23.34
C GLU A 73 -10.26 4.00 -23.41
N TYR A 74 -9.68 3.61 -22.28
CA TYR A 74 -8.31 3.11 -22.15
C TYR A 74 -8.33 1.64 -21.74
N ARG A 75 -7.55 0.83 -22.44
CA ARG A 75 -7.38 -0.60 -22.17
C ARG A 75 -6.03 -0.83 -21.53
N LEU A 76 -6.05 -1.47 -20.38
CA LEU A 76 -4.90 -1.73 -19.54
C LEU A 76 -4.39 -3.16 -19.74
N THR A 77 -3.17 -3.42 -19.31
CA THR A 77 -2.63 -4.78 -19.28
C THR A 77 -3.39 -5.62 -18.26
N VAL A 78 -3.90 -6.77 -18.70
CA VAL A 78 -4.55 -7.75 -17.81
C VAL A 78 -3.48 -8.54 -17.07
N ASN A 79 -3.52 -8.55 -15.73
CA ASN A 79 -2.57 -9.29 -14.91
C ASN A 79 -3.19 -10.00 -13.69
N ASP A 80 -4.51 -9.86 -13.52
CA ASP A 80 -5.26 -10.52 -12.45
C ASP A 80 -6.64 -10.93 -12.95
N ASN A 81 -6.79 -12.20 -13.38
CA ASN A 81 -7.99 -12.72 -14.05
C ASN A 81 -8.34 -11.87 -15.27
N MET A 82 -9.46 -11.13 -15.24
CA MET A 82 -9.87 -10.19 -16.29
C MET A 82 -9.51 -8.73 -15.95
N ASN A 83 -8.94 -8.49 -14.79
CA ASN A 83 -8.69 -7.16 -14.24
C ASN A 83 -7.23 -6.73 -14.42
N GLN A 84 -6.96 -5.46 -14.22
CA GLN A 84 -5.63 -5.00 -13.89
C GLN A 84 -5.52 -4.80 -12.39
N LEU A 85 -4.44 -5.29 -11.79
CA LEU A 85 -4.08 -5.13 -10.38
C LEU A 85 -2.79 -4.33 -10.28
N HIS A 86 -2.77 -3.36 -9.35
CA HIS A 86 -1.59 -2.60 -8.94
C HIS A 86 -0.82 -1.91 -10.07
N GLY A 87 -1.57 -1.42 -11.09
CA GLY A 87 -0.99 -0.67 -12.21
C GLY A 87 -0.22 -1.52 -13.22
N GLY A 88 -0.37 -2.83 -13.17
CA GLY A 88 0.26 -3.80 -14.07
C GLY A 88 1.08 -4.84 -13.30
N GLY A 89 1.42 -5.94 -13.98
CA GLY A 89 2.20 -7.02 -13.39
C GLY A 89 3.68 -6.65 -13.23
N VAL A 90 4.56 -7.51 -13.77
CA VAL A 90 6.03 -7.30 -13.71
C VAL A 90 6.53 -6.02 -14.41
N ASN A 91 5.66 -5.31 -15.09
CA ASN A 91 5.96 -4.00 -15.68
C ASN A 91 5.37 -2.82 -14.89
N GLY A 92 4.62 -3.06 -13.83
CA GLY A 92 4.15 -2.03 -12.90
C GLY A 92 5.29 -1.37 -12.11
N PHE A 93 4.99 -0.31 -11.39
CA PHE A 93 5.99 0.50 -10.65
C PHE A 93 6.80 -0.32 -9.65
N ALA A 94 6.22 -1.36 -9.07
CA ALA A 94 6.87 -2.25 -8.11
C ALA A 94 8.13 -2.94 -8.64
N PHE A 95 8.26 -3.10 -9.97
CA PHE A 95 9.37 -3.83 -10.60
C PHE A 95 10.25 -2.95 -11.48
N LYS A 96 10.07 -1.64 -11.43
CA LYS A 96 10.93 -0.68 -12.13
C LYS A 96 12.12 -0.29 -11.27
N MET A 97 13.23 0.01 -11.95
CA MET A 97 14.38 0.65 -11.30
C MET A 97 14.11 2.15 -11.24
N TRP A 98 14.02 2.67 -10.04
CA TRP A 98 13.85 4.10 -9.79
C TRP A 98 15.21 4.79 -9.69
N LYS A 99 15.24 6.03 -10.08
CA LYS A 99 16.46 6.86 -10.10
C LYS A 99 16.57 7.64 -8.81
N LEU A 100 17.76 7.63 -8.19
CA LEU A 100 18.06 8.53 -7.07
C LEU A 100 18.06 9.98 -7.54
N GLU A 101 17.29 10.82 -6.86
CA GLU A 101 17.24 12.27 -7.07
C GLU A 101 17.96 13.02 -5.94
N ASP A 102 17.74 12.59 -4.69
CA ASP A 102 18.28 13.22 -3.50
C ASP A 102 18.39 12.24 -2.33
N LYS A 103 19.38 12.43 -1.45
CA LYS A 103 19.59 11.59 -0.27
C LYS A 103 20.30 12.37 0.83
N GLY A 104 19.77 12.26 2.06
CA GLY A 104 20.41 12.65 3.32
C GLY A 104 20.55 11.44 4.26
N ASP A 105 20.82 11.71 5.53
CA ASP A 105 20.86 10.67 6.56
C ASP A 105 19.46 10.22 6.94
N ASP A 106 18.49 11.11 6.91
CA ASP A 106 17.10 10.94 7.32
C ASP A 106 16.11 10.77 6.16
N HIS A 107 16.56 10.94 4.90
CA HIS A 107 15.67 10.87 3.74
C HIS A 107 16.33 10.34 2.48
N VAL A 108 15.49 9.81 1.58
CA VAL A 108 15.82 9.48 0.19
C VAL A 108 14.65 9.85 -0.72
N THR A 109 14.96 10.47 -1.85
CA THR A 109 14.00 10.78 -2.91
C THR A 109 14.36 9.99 -4.16
N LEU A 110 13.42 9.19 -4.64
CA LEU A 110 13.53 8.39 -5.85
C LEU A 110 12.51 8.88 -6.87
N SER A 111 12.83 8.80 -8.17
CA SER A 111 11.93 9.16 -9.26
C SER A 111 11.82 8.05 -10.29
N TYR A 112 10.68 8.03 -10.97
CA TYR A 112 10.45 7.20 -12.13
C TYR A 112 9.72 8.00 -13.22
N PHE A 113 10.08 7.76 -14.48
CA PHE A 113 9.41 8.33 -15.65
C PHE A 113 8.66 7.23 -16.38
N ALA A 114 7.34 7.22 -16.25
CA ALA A 114 6.45 6.30 -16.93
C ALA A 114 5.97 6.91 -18.24
N LYS A 115 6.26 6.24 -19.37
CA LYS A 115 5.90 6.72 -20.71
C LYS A 115 4.39 6.64 -20.94
N ASP A 116 3.90 7.50 -21.86
CA ASP A 116 2.55 7.37 -22.38
C ASP A 116 2.29 5.95 -22.92
N GLY A 117 1.15 5.37 -22.53
CA GLY A 117 0.76 4.01 -22.89
C GLY A 117 1.41 2.90 -22.06
N GLU A 118 2.30 3.21 -21.10
CA GLU A 118 2.85 2.18 -20.21
C GLU A 118 1.73 1.53 -19.40
N GLU A 119 1.65 0.18 -19.45
CA GLU A 119 0.56 -0.64 -18.92
C GLU A 119 -0.86 -0.22 -19.38
N GLY A 120 -0.95 0.59 -20.44
CA GLY A 120 -2.18 1.11 -21.04
C GLY A 120 -2.63 2.47 -20.49
N PHE A 121 -1.94 3.05 -19.53
CA PHE A 121 -2.30 4.37 -18.98
C PHE A 121 -1.87 5.54 -19.87
N PRO A 122 -2.73 6.58 -20.01
CA PRO A 122 -2.39 7.78 -20.79
C PRO A 122 -1.38 8.69 -20.13
N GLY A 123 -0.64 9.41 -20.94
CA GLY A 123 0.27 10.48 -20.58
C GLY A 123 1.64 10.03 -20.08
N ASN A 124 2.65 10.83 -20.38
CA ASN A 124 3.94 10.71 -19.73
C ASN A 124 3.84 11.22 -18.31
N LEU A 125 4.16 10.37 -17.34
CA LEU A 125 4.09 10.70 -15.92
C LEU A 125 5.50 10.72 -15.32
N THR A 126 5.87 11.83 -14.71
CA THR A 126 7.00 11.87 -13.79
C THR A 126 6.47 11.69 -12.37
N ILE A 127 6.91 10.66 -11.68
CA ILE A 127 6.59 10.43 -10.27
C ILE A 127 7.86 10.53 -9.43
N LYS A 128 7.73 11.14 -8.26
CA LYS A 128 8.74 11.14 -7.20
C LYS A 128 8.16 10.56 -5.94
N VAL A 129 8.94 9.76 -5.24
CA VAL A 129 8.64 9.29 -3.89
C VAL A 129 9.77 9.73 -2.97
N ARG A 130 9.42 10.19 -1.78
CA ARG A 130 10.34 10.55 -0.72
C ARG A 130 10.00 9.77 0.54
N TYR A 131 10.97 9.01 1.01
CA TYR A 131 10.96 8.44 2.34
C TYR A 131 11.75 9.37 3.26
N GLU A 132 11.18 9.70 4.42
CA GLU A 132 11.81 10.60 5.38
C GLU A 132 11.52 10.15 6.81
N LEU A 133 12.55 10.03 7.64
CA LEU A 133 12.43 9.77 9.06
C LEU A 133 12.26 11.08 9.83
N LYS A 134 11.17 11.19 10.60
CA LYS A 134 10.93 12.29 11.53
C LYS A 134 10.58 11.72 12.89
N GLU A 135 11.45 11.93 13.88
CA GLU A 135 11.27 11.34 15.20
C GLU A 135 11.00 9.83 15.07
N ASN A 136 9.93 9.33 15.67
CA ASN A 136 9.50 7.94 15.64
C ASN A 136 8.60 7.61 14.43
N SER A 137 8.65 8.37 13.36
CA SER A 137 7.80 8.20 12.17
C SER A 137 8.61 8.06 10.89
N LEU A 138 8.14 7.19 9.99
CA LEU A 138 8.54 7.17 8.59
C LEU A 138 7.42 7.80 7.74
N LEU A 139 7.77 8.85 6.99
CA LEU A 139 6.90 9.45 6.00
C LEU A 139 7.20 8.87 4.63
N PHE A 140 6.16 8.44 3.91
CA PHE A 140 6.16 8.10 2.51
C PHE A 140 5.36 9.16 1.76
N CYS A 141 6.05 10.13 1.17
CA CYS A 141 5.45 11.20 0.38
C CYS A 141 5.61 10.89 -1.11
N PHE A 142 4.60 11.18 -1.91
CA PHE A 142 4.66 10.98 -3.35
C PHE A 142 4.03 12.15 -4.11
N GLU A 143 4.64 12.50 -5.22
CA GLU A 143 4.23 13.60 -6.10
C GLU A 143 4.27 13.12 -7.55
N GLY A 144 3.25 13.49 -8.33
CA GLY A 144 3.18 13.21 -9.77
C GLY A 144 2.85 14.45 -10.59
N GLU A 145 3.38 14.48 -11.82
CA GLU A 145 3.04 15.45 -12.87
C GLU A 145 2.94 14.73 -14.20
N SER A 146 1.89 15.01 -14.99
CA SER A 146 1.66 14.35 -16.27
C SER A 146 1.37 15.38 -17.39
N ASP A 147 1.78 15.04 -18.61
CA ASP A 147 1.49 15.84 -19.82
C ASP A 147 0.11 15.58 -20.41
N GLU A 148 -0.65 14.61 -19.87
CA GLU A 148 -2.05 14.32 -20.19
C GLU A 148 -2.81 13.96 -18.91
N ASN A 149 -4.16 14.04 -18.96
CA ASN A 149 -4.97 13.55 -17.85
C ASN A 149 -4.76 12.04 -17.67
N THR A 150 -4.48 11.60 -16.45
CA THR A 150 -4.19 10.20 -16.14
C THR A 150 -4.68 9.83 -14.75
N LEU A 151 -4.65 8.55 -14.40
CA LEU A 151 -4.86 8.09 -13.03
C LEU A 151 -3.56 8.24 -12.22
N PHE A 152 -3.70 8.66 -10.96
CA PHE A 152 -2.61 8.79 -10.00
C PHE A 152 -3.08 8.32 -8.62
N ASN A 153 -3.17 7.02 -8.44
CA ASN A 153 -3.56 6.36 -7.21
C ASN A 153 -2.36 5.53 -6.72
N ILE A 154 -1.54 6.14 -5.90
CA ILE A 154 -0.27 5.58 -5.43
C ILE A 154 -0.42 5.14 -3.98
N THR A 155 0.18 4.00 -3.65
CA THR A 155 0.28 3.52 -2.27
C THR A 155 1.61 2.80 -2.04
N ASN A 156 1.88 2.43 -0.79
CA ASN A 156 2.97 1.54 -0.40
C ASN A 156 2.40 0.20 0.09
N HIS A 157 2.89 -0.90 -0.45
CA HIS A 157 2.39 -2.25 -0.15
C HIS A 157 3.23 -2.95 0.93
N SER A 158 3.51 -2.25 2.03
CA SER A 158 4.23 -2.85 3.16
C SER A 158 3.36 -3.87 3.89
N TYR A 159 3.99 -4.99 4.22
CA TYR A 159 3.42 -6.06 5.04
C TYR A 159 3.90 -5.88 6.46
N PHE A 160 3.06 -5.29 7.30
CA PHE A 160 3.41 -4.96 8.68
C PHE A 160 3.28 -6.14 9.63
N THR A 161 4.25 -6.26 10.52
CA THR A 161 4.31 -7.23 11.62
C THR A 161 4.86 -6.54 12.86
N LEU A 162 4.49 -6.99 14.05
CA LEU A 162 5.05 -6.49 15.30
C LEU A 162 6.06 -7.48 15.93
N GLY A 163 6.65 -8.32 15.06
CA GLY A 163 7.72 -9.25 15.43
C GLY A 163 7.28 -10.70 15.65
N GLU A 164 5.98 -10.95 15.79
CA GLU A 164 5.43 -12.29 15.97
C GLU A 164 5.33 -13.05 14.62
N LYS A 165 5.12 -14.37 14.71
CA LYS A 165 5.01 -15.22 13.52
C LYS A 165 3.71 -14.96 12.74
N THR A 166 2.63 -14.62 13.43
CA THR A 166 1.31 -14.30 12.87
C THR A 166 0.74 -13.09 13.58
N ILE A 167 -0.19 -12.41 12.91
CA ILE A 167 -0.91 -11.23 13.44
C ILE A 167 -2.13 -11.60 14.30
N ASN A 168 -2.34 -12.87 14.64
CA ASN A 168 -3.56 -13.31 15.30
C ASN A 168 -3.78 -12.69 16.69
N ASP A 169 -2.71 -12.47 17.44
CA ASP A 169 -2.74 -11.85 18.76
C ASP A 169 -2.60 -10.33 18.73
N ASP A 170 -2.23 -9.75 17.59
CA ASP A 170 -2.19 -8.32 17.40
C ASP A 170 -3.60 -7.74 17.35
N GLU A 171 -3.78 -6.55 17.91
CA GLU A 171 -5.03 -5.80 17.85
C GLU A 171 -4.98 -4.77 16.72
N LEU A 172 -6.06 -4.73 15.93
CA LEU A 172 -6.28 -3.70 14.91
C LEU A 172 -7.39 -2.75 15.36
N TYR A 173 -7.18 -1.46 15.10
CA TYR A 173 -8.18 -0.40 15.19
C TYR A 173 -8.24 0.34 13.87
N VAL A 174 -9.42 0.48 13.28
CA VAL A 174 -9.69 1.22 12.04
C VAL A 174 -10.87 2.17 12.31
N PRO A 175 -10.66 3.48 12.39
CA PRO A 175 -11.72 4.46 12.71
C PRO A 175 -12.61 4.76 11.47
N SER A 176 -13.08 3.71 10.82
CA SER A 176 -14.09 3.76 9.77
C SER A 176 -15.24 2.82 10.12
N ASP A 177 -16.46 3.32 10.02
CA ASP A 177 -17.68 2.54 10.21
C ASP A 177 -18.17 1.85 8.94
N LYS A 178 -17.42 1.99 7.83
CA LYS A 178 -17.80 1.51 6.50
C LYS A 178 -16.68 0.73 5.82
N TYR A 179 -17.07 -0.28 5.06
CA TYR A 179 -16.18 -1.05 4.18
C TYR A 179 -16.87 -1.37 2.85
N SER A 180 -16.09 -1.76 1.85
CA SER A 180 -16.57 -2.19 0.55
C SER A 180 -16.41 -3.71 0.40
N PRO A 181 -17.47 -4.46 0.05
CA PRO A 181 -17.37 -5.87 -0.27
C PRO A 181 -16.64 -6.06 -1.62
N THR A 182 -16.15 -7.27 -1.85
CA THR A 182 -15.50 -7.70 -3.08
C THR A 182 -16.29 -8.82 -3.74
N ASP A 183 -16.10 -9.00 -5.05
CA ASP A 183 -16.60 -10.18 -5.77
C ASP A 183 -15.68 -11.40 -5.58
N ALA A 184 -15.98 -12.49 -6.29
CA ALA A 184 -15.20 -13.73 -6.24
C ALA A 184 -13.76 -13.59 -6.78
N TYR A 185 -13.47 -12.51 -7.48
CA TYR A 185 -12.14 -12.16 -8.03
C TYR A 185 -11.46 -11.05 -7.23
N ALA A 186 -11.95 -10.76 -6.02
CA ALA A 186 -11.49 -9.69 -5.15
C ALA A 186 -11.59 -8.28 -5.78
N LEU A 187 -12.41 -8.09 -6.81
CA LEU A 187 -12.73 -6.75 -7.33
C LEU A 187 -13.68 -6.07 -6.34
N THR A 188 -13.30 -4.90 -5.84
CA THR A 188 -14.17 -4.08 -4.99
C THR A 188 -15.45 -3.72 -5.73
N LEU A 189 -16.59 -3.96 -5.10
CA LEU A 189 -17.91 -3.68 -5.68
C LEU A 189 -18.28 -2.19 -5.54
N ASP A 190 -19.26 -1.78 -6.33
CA ASP A 190 -19.89 -0.47 -6.25
C ASP A 190 -20.89 -0.39 -5.09
N GLU A 191 -20.45 -0.84 -3.92
CA GLU A 191 -21.28 -0.96 -2.72
C GLU A 191 -20.45 -0.64 -1.47
N VAL A 192 -21.05 0.12 -0.56
CA VAL A 192 -20.47 0.45 0.75
C VAL A 192 -21.41 -0.06 1.84
N LYS A 193 -20.89 -0.79 2.82
CA LYS A 193 -21.62 -1.40 3.93
C LYS A 193 -21.09 -0.96 5.27
N ASP A 194 -21.97 -0.95 6.28
CA ASP A 194 -21.56 -0.73 7.67
C ASP A 194 -20.73 -1.92 8.17
N VAL A 195 -19.65 -1.65 8.91
CA VAL A 195 -18.82 -2.69 9.54
C VAL A 195 -19.50 -3.32 10.75
N LYS A 196 -20.38 -2.57 11.42
CA LYS A 196 -20.99 -2.96 12.69
C LYS A 196 -21.67 -4.34 12.64
N GLY A 197 -21.24 -5.22 13.54
CA GLY A 197 -21.78 -6.56 13.64
C GLY A 197 -21.26 -7.54 12.58
N THR A 198 -20.27 -7.13 11.80
CA THR A 198 -19.58 -7.98 10.82
C THR A 198 -18.16 -8.33 11.30
N PRO A 199 -17.49 -9.32 10.69
CA PRO A 199 -16.08 -9.59 10.97
C PRO A 199 -15.10 -8.47 10.51
N TYR A 200 -15.61 -7.45 9.83
CA TYR A 200 -14.83 -6.27 9.39
C TYR A 200 -14.89 -5.11 10.40
N ASP A 201 -15.56 -5.28 11.55
CA ASP A 201 -15.68 -4.25 12.59
C ASP A 201 -14.40 -4.17 13.43
N PHE A 202 -13.60 -3.16 13.18
CA PHE A 202 -12.41 -2.75 13.94
C PHE A 202 -12.54 -1.33 14.49
N THR A 203 -13.77 -0.84 14.70
CA THR A 203 -14.02 0.49 15.30
C THR A 203 -13.62 0.57 16.78
N SER A 204 -13.19 -0.53 17.36
CA SER A 204 -12.47 -0.65 18.63
C SER A 204 -11.30 -1.59 18.46
N TYR A 205 -10.29 -1.50 19.35
CA TYR A 205 -9.17 -2.45 19.34
C TYR A 205 -9.68 -3.88 19.46
N THR A 206 -9.45 -4.67 18.41
CA THR A 206 -9.96 -6.04 18.28
C THR A 206 -8.82 -6.94 17.82
N LYS A 207 -8.64 -8.08 18.48
CA LYS A 207 -7.66 -9.08 18.05
C LYS A 207 -7.98 -9.58 16.65
N LEU A 208 -7.01 -9.49 15.74
CA LEU A 208 -7.18 -9.93 14.36
C LEU A 208 -7.62 -11.39 14.26
N GLY A 209 -7.06 -12.28 15.08
CA GLY A 209 -7.40 -13.70 15.08
C GLY A 209 -8.87 -14.00 15.36
N GLU A 210 -9.55 -13.19 16.19
CA GLU A 210 -10.98 -13.35 16.48
C GLU A 210 -11.87 -13.13 15.26
N ASN A 211 -11.51 -12.17 14.42
CA ASN A 211 -12.24 -11.85 13.20
C ASN A 211 -11.81 -12.74 12.04
N LEU A 212 -10.51 -13.03 11.91
CA LEU A 212 -9.98 -13.94 10.88
C LEU A 212 -10.54 -15.37 11.02
N ALA A 213 -10.85 -15.83 12.24
CA ALA A 213 -11.52 -17.12 12.46
C ALA A 213 -12.91 -17.22 11.78
N LYS A 214 -13.54 -16.07 11.47
CA LYS A 214 -14.84 -15.97 10.79
C LYS A 214 -14.70 -15.74 9.28
N LEU A 215 -13.47 -15.50 8.79
CA LEU A 215 -13.16 -15.15 7.42
C LEU A 215 -12.16 -16.14 6.82
N PRO A 216 -12.61 -17.21 6.14
CA PRO A 216 -11.74 -18.27 5.64
C PRO A 216 -10.65 -17.79 4.65
N SER A 217 -10.89 -16.65 3.99
CA SER A 217 -9.95 -16.04 3.03
C SER A 217 -9.25 -14.80 3.60
N GLY A 218 -9.34 -14.57 4.93
CA GLY A 218 -8.82 -13.37 5.54
C GLY A 218 -9.60 -12.11 5.15
N ILE A 219 -8.98 -10.93 5.40
CA ILE A 219 -9.49 -9.63 4.99
C ILE A 219 -8.72 -9.20 3.73
N ASP A 220 -9.45 -8.76 2.71
CA ASP A 220 -8.96 -8.14 1.46
C ASP A 220 -10.01 -7.11 1.01
N ASN A 221 -10.18 -6.05 1.83
CA ASN A 221 -11.29 -5.12 1.71
C ASN A 221 -10.86 -3.67 1.92
N ASN A 222 -11.55 -2.76 1.21
CA ASN A 222 -11.37 -1.32 1.36
C ASN A 222 -12.25 -0.78 2.49
N TYR A 223 -11.65 0.00 3.40
CA TYR A 223 -12.34 0.80 4.41
C TYR A 223 -12.52 2.22 3.89
N VAL A 224 -13.68 2.82 4.13
CA VAL A 224 -14.14 4.01 3.41
C VAL A 224 -14.37 5.17 4.37
N TRP A 225 -13.74 6.33 4.09
CA TRP A 225 -13.98 7.59 4.80
C TRP A 225 -14.63 8.64 3.90
N GLU A 226 -14.52 8.50 2.58
CA GLU A 226 -15.08 9.43 1.58
C GLU A 226 -14.57 10.87 1.73
N THR A 227 -13.45 11.08 2.43
CA THR A 227 -12.91 12.42 2.72
C THR A 227 -11.41 12.47 2.55
N MET A 228 -10.91 13.58 2.02
CA MET A 228 -9.49 13.91 1.99
C MET A 228 -9.05 14.61 3.27
N GLY A 229 -7.75 14.66 3.50
CA GLY A 229 -7.13 15.41 4.60
C GLY A 229 -6.54 14.50 5.67
N ASP A 230 -5.56 15.03 6.39
CA ASP A 230 -4.78 14.31 7.41
C ASP A 230 -5.69 13.67 8.47
N LYS A 231 -5.58 12.35 8.59
CA LYS A 231 -6.35 11.59 9.57
C LYS A 231 -5.65 10.29 9.94
N LEU A 232 -5.99 9.78 11.12
CA LEU A 232 -5.65 8.42 11.52
C LEU A 232 -6.45 7.42 10.67
N MET A 233 -5.74 6.50 10.03
CA MET A 233 -6.33 5.45 9.19
C MET A 233 -6.42 4.12 9.93
N ALA A 234 -5.37 3.75 10.68
CA ALA A 234 -5.34 2.52 11.47
C ALA A 234 -4.33 2.60 12.61
N VAL A 235 -4.51 1.73 13.60
CA VAL A 235 -3.49 1.37 14.59
C VAL A 235 -3.41 -0.15 14.68
N LEU A 236 -2.22 -0.68 14.43
CA LEU A 236 -1.86 -2.07 14.72
C LEU A 236 -1.03 -2.09 15.99
N ARG A 237 -1.39 -2.90 17.00
CA ARG A 237 -0.62 -2.97 18.24
C ARG A 237 -0.60 -4.37 18.86
N ASN A 238 0.41 -4.62 19.66
CA ASN A 238 0.46 -5.72 20.63
C ASN A 238 0.77 -5.16 22.04
N ASP A 239 1.26 -5.98 22.96
CA ASP A 239 1.61 -5.56 24.31
C ASP A 239 2.91 -4.74 24.42
N LYS A 240 3.68 -4.59 23.33
CA LYS A 240 4.99 -3.95 23.31
C LYS A 240 5.09 -2.76 22.37
N LEU A 241 4.45 -2.88 21.21
CA LEU A 241 4.59 -1.93 20.11
C LEU A 241 3.24 -1.52 19.55
N SER A 242 3.20 -0.30 19.03
CA SER A 242 2.07 0.23 18.27
C SER A 242 2.58 0.89 16.98
N LEU A 243 1.95 0.55 15.86
CA LEU A 243 2.12 1.19 14.57
C LEU A 243 0.84 1.94 14.21
N SER A 244 0.91 3.26 14.15
CA SER A 244 -0.21 4.09 13.71
C SER A 244 0.02 4.56 12.27
N VAL A 245 -1.00 4.45 11.43
CA VAL A 245 -0.98 4.87 10.02
C VAL A 245 -1.85 6.10 9.86
N TYR A 246 -1.26 7.17 9.33
CA TYR A 246 -1.94 8.42 9.00
C TYR A 246 -1.80 8.71 7.52
N SER A 247 -2.80 9.33 6.91
CA SER A 247 -2.75 9.76 5.51
C SER A 247 -3.74 10.88 5.23
N ASP A 248 -3.50 11.61 4.15
CA ASP A 248 -4.46 12.56 3.57
C ASP A 248 -5.37 11.92 2.50
N LEU A 249 -5.13 10.66 2.14
CA LEU A 249 -5.91 9.90 1.16
C LEU A 249 -7.31 9.54 1.68
N PRO A 250 -8.31 9.34 0.78
CA PRO A 250 -9.70 9.17 1.18
C PRO A 250 -10.01 7.84 1.85
N ASP A 251 -9.31 6.76 1.48
CA ASP A 251 -9.64 5.39 1.91
C ASP A 251 -8.38 4.58 2.26
N MET A 252 -8.59 3.38 2.79
CA MET A 252 -7.51 2.44 3.08
C MET A 252 -7.95 1.00 2.78
N HIS A 253 -7.14 0.28 2.01
CA HIS A 253 -7.31 -1.14 1.82
C HIS A 253 -6.56 -1.91 2.92
N VAL A 254 -7.25 -2.88 3.52
CA VAL A 254 -6.67 -3.79 4.53
C VAL A 254 -6.59 -5.18 3.94
N TYR A 255 -5.36 -5.73 3.91
CA TYR A 255 -5.11 -7.09 3.46
C TYR A 255 -4.30 -7.86 4.51
N THR A 256 -4.82 -8.98 4.99
CA THR A 256 -4.23 -9.78 6.08
C THR A 256 -3.28 -10.88 5.59
N ALA A 257 -2.60 -10.65 4.47
CA ALA A 257 -1.57 -11.54 3.93
C ALA A 257 -1.99 -13.02 3.85
N TYR A 258 -3.27 -13.29 3.55
CA TYR A 258 -3.81 -14.65 3.54
C TYR A 258 -3.12 -15.56 2.51
N HIS A 259 -2.75 -15.01 1.35
CA HIS A 259 -2.06 -15.76 0.28
C HIS A 259 -0.53 -15.82 0.45
N LEU A 260 0.01 -15.19 1.50
CA LEU A 260 1.41 -15.29 1.83
C LEU A 260 1.69 -16.67 2.47
N GLY A 261 2.72 -17.36 2.00
CA GLY A 261 3.12 -18.63 2.63
C GLY A 261 4.18 -19.37 1.84
N GLY A 262 5.20 -19.85 2.56
CA GLY A 262 6.30 -20.63 1.99
C GLY A 262 7.46 -19.81 1.42
N GLN A 263 7.31 -18.49 1.26
CA GLN A 263 8.40 -17.60 0.81
C GLN A 263 9.49 -17.53 1.88
N LYS A 264 10.75 -17.68 1.47
CA LYS A 264 11.91 -17.43 2.34
C LYS A 264 12.21 -15.93 2.31
N GLY A 265 11.91 -15.28 3.42
CA GLY A 265 12.09 -13.84 3.62
C GLY A 265 13.41 -13.50 4.32
N LYS A 266 13.44 -12.31 4.90
CA LYS A 266 14.57 -11.81 5.70
C LYS A 266 14.88 -12.72 6.89
N TYR A 267 16.15 -12.74 7.30
CA TYR A 267 16.60 -13.44 8.50
C TYR A 267 16.32 -14.96 8.46
N ASP A 268 16.34 -15.58 7.27
CA ASP A 268 16.00 -16.99 7.04
C ASP A 268 14.59 -17.40 7.52
N LYS A 269 13.70 -16.43 7.77
CA LYS A 269 12.33 -16.71 8.17
C LYS A 269 11.50 -17.18 6.98
N THR A 270 10.69 -18.20 7.18
CA THR A 270 9.66 -18.60 6.21
C THR A 270 8.35 -17.91 6.55
N TYR A 271 7.81 -17.14 5.60
CA TYR A 271 6.54 -16.44 5.79
C TYR A 271 5.36 -17.41 5.77
N VAL A 272 4.33 -17.05 6.49
CA VAL A 272 3.12 -17.86 6.66
C VAL A 272 1.88 -17.02 6.38
N SER A 273 0.75 -17.70 6.09
CA SER A 273 -0.55 -17.04 5.99
C SER A 273 -0.88 -16.29 7.29
N ALA A 274 -1.47 -15.11 7.18
CA ALA A 274 -1.70 -14.19 8.29
C ALA A 274 -0.42 -13.85 9.08
N GLY A 275 0.73 -13.84 8.43
CA GLY A 275 2.01 -13.43 9.02
C GLY A 275 2.22 -11.92 9.08
N ALA A 276 1.35 -11.16 8.44
CA ALA A 276 1.41 -9.69 8.38
C ALA A 276 0.06 -9.10 7.98
N VAL A 277 -0.07 -7.77 8.09
CA VAL A 277 -1.18 -6.99 7.55
C VAL A 277 -0.66 -5.86 6.67
N CYS A 278 -1.28 -5.64 5.50
CA CYS A 278 -1.08 -4.48 4.66
C CYS A 278 -2.14 -3.42 4.97
N LEU A 279 -1.69 -2.17 5.09
CA LEU A 279 -2.51 -1.00 5.40
C LEU A 279 -2.25 0.05 4.31
N GLU A 280 -2.96 -0.09 3.20
CA GLU A 280 -2.68 0.61 1.95
C GLU A 280 -3.63 1.79 1.77
N CYS A 281 -3.20 2.99 2.20
CA CYS A 281 -3.97 4.20 1.97
C CYS A 281 -4.03 4.50 0.47
N GLN A 282 -5.24 4.76 -0.07
CA GLN A 282 -5.48 4.89 -1.49
C GLN A 282 -6.84 5.54 -1.78
N TYR A 283 -7.17 5.75 -3.05
CA TYR A 283 -8.51 6.06 -3.49
C TYR A 283 -9.35 4.78 -3.60
N TYR A 284 -10.69 4.94 -3.68
CA TYR A 284 -11.62 3.82 -3.80
C TYR A 284 -11.25 2.91 -4.98
N PRO A 285 -11.02 1.59 -4.72
CA PRO A 285 -10.64 0.65 -5.77
C PRO A 285 -11.71 0.58 -6.87
N ASN A 286 -11.29 0.58 -8.13
CA ASN A 286 -12.17 0.63 -9.30
C ASN A 286 -13.12 1.86 -9.37
N GLY A 287 -12.95 2.86 -8.50
CA GLY A 287 -13.83 4.02 -8.41
C GLY A 287 -13.99 4.78 -9.73
N ILE A 288 -12.94 4.79 -10.57
CA ILE A 288 -12.99 5.40 -11.93
C ILE A 288 -14.10 4.80 -12.80
N ASN A 289 -14.48 3.55 -12.59
CA ASN A 289 -15.56 2.87 -13.33
C ASN A 289 -16.93 3.01 -12.66
N TYR A 290 -16.99 3.52 -11.43
CA TYR A 290 -18.22 3.70 -10.67
C TYR A 290 -18.75 5.14 -10.68
N GLY A 291 -17.95 6.07 -11.20
CA GLY A 291 -18.32 7.46 -11.42
C GLY A 291 -18.04 8.39 -10.23
N GLU A 292 -18.55 9.62 -10.36
CA GLU A 292 -18.20 10.75 -9.49
C GLU A 292 -18.77 10.68 -8.06
N LYS A 293 -19.46 9.60 -7.70
CA LYS A 293 -19.88 9.38 -6.32
C LYS A 293 -18.71 9.07 -5.38
N TYR A 294 -17.58 8.65 -5.95
CA TYR A 294 -16.31 8.49 -5.24
C TYR A 294 -15.34 9.61 -5.61
N LEU A 295 -14.41 9.90 -4.71
CA LEU A 295 -13.26 10.72 -5.05
C LEU A 295 -12.39 9.96 -6.06
N LEU A 296 -12.08 10.62 -7.19
CA LEU A 296 -11.35 9.98 -8.28
C LEU A 296 -9.89 10.41 -8.31
N PRO A 297 -8.95 9.47 -8.53
CA PRO A 297 -7.51 9.73 -8.57
C PRO A 297 -7.07 10.32 -9.90
N ILE A 298 -7.69 11.39 -10.37
CA ILE A 298 -7.40 11.99 -11.67
C ILE A 298 -6.36 13.10 -11.51
N LEU A 299 -5.14 12.84 -11.98
CA LEU A 299 -4.12 13.85 -12.17
C LEU A 299 -4.38 14.54 -13.51
N ARG A 300 -4.63 15.84 -13.47
CA ARG A 300 -4.91 16.63 -14.68
C ARG A 300 -3.61 17.05 -15.35
N LYS A 301 -3.66 17.18 -16.66
CA LYS A 301 -2.55 17.66 -17.50
C LYS A 301 -1.89 18.92 -16.95
N GLY A 302 -0.60 18.85 -16.70
CA GLY A 302 0.22 19.97 -16.23
C GLY A 302 -0.01 20.37 -14.77
N GLU A 303 -0.90 19.67 -14.04
CA GLU A 303 -1.05 19.85 -12.60
C GLU A 303 -0.10 18.91 -11.86
N LYS A 304 0.21 19.29 -10.62
CA LYS A 304 0.88 18.42 -9.66
C LYS A 304 -0.12 17.88 -8.65
N MET A 305 -0.01 16.60 -8.36
CA MET A 305 -0.74 15.94 -7.30
C MET A 305 0.24 15.32 -6.31
N SER A 306 0.04 15.57 -5.02
CA SER A 306 0.90 15.03 -3.98
C SER A 306 0.07 14.54 -2.80
N HIS A 307 0.50 13.43 -2.21
CA HIS A 307 -0.09 12.82 -1.02
C HIS A 307 1.01 12.22 -0.15
N TYR A 308 0.61 11.74 1.03
CA TYR A 308 1.52 11.07 1.93
C TYR A 308 0.84 9.95 2.73
N ILE A 309 1.67 9.03 3.21
CA ILE A 309 1.34 8.05 4.24
C ILE A 309 2.41 8.17 5.32
N ARG A 310 2.01 8.26 6.59
CA ARG A 310 2.92 8.33 7.72
C ARG A 310 2.72 7.12 8.63
N TYR A 311 3.80 6.45 8.91
CA TYR A 311 3.88 5.30 9.81
C TYR A 311 4.56 5.74 11.10
N GLU A 312 3.80 5.86 12.18
CA GLU A 312 4.30 6.25 13.51
C GLU A 312 4.43 5.02 14.40
N VAL A 313 5.62 4.80 14.96
CA VAL A 313 5.94 3.65 15.82
C VAL A 313 6.06 4.13 17.25
N LYS A 314 5.43 3.42 18.20
CA LYS A 314 5.54 3.70 19.63
C LYS A 314 5.73 2.42 20.42
N ASP A 315 6.63 2.47 21.41
CA ASP A 315 6.66 1.49 22.50
C ASP A 315 5.46 1.71 23.44
N LEU A 316 4.89 0.62 23.96
CA LEU A 316 3.77 0.60 24.90
C LEU A 316 4.21 0.21 26.31
#